data_cc0a187ec912821a12b5acf2123f482f
#
_entry.id   cc0a187ec912821a12b5acf2123f482f
#
_cell.length_a   1.000
_cell.length_b   1.000
_cell.length_c   1.000
_cell.angle_alpha   90.00
_cell.angle_beta   90.00
_cell.angle_gamma   90.00
#
_symmetry.space_group_name_H-M   'P 1'
#
loop_
_entity.id
_entity.type
_entity.pdbx_description
1 polymer ?
#
loop_
_entity_poly.entity_id
_entity_poly.type
_entity_poly.pdbx_seq_one_letter_code
_entity_poly.pdbx_strand_id
1 'polypeptide(L)'
;SCAGLYTHAAGHCHPDIVAAVEEQLRSLDYAMAFQFGHPGAFELAEKVAELTPGDLNKVFFTNSGSEAVETSLKIALSYHAARGESQRTRFVGREKGYHGVNFGGLSVGGIARNKNGFGPGLPHVHHMRNAYLPESRFSKGQPETGAEFADDLEQIVQTYGADTIAA
;
A
#
# COMPACT_ATOMS: atom_id res chain seq x y z
N SER A 1 5.93 -16.97 17.76
CA SER A 1 6.27 -17.33 16.38
C SER A 1 5.99 -16.13 15.49
N CYS A 2 6.95 -15.78 14.67
CA CYS A 2 6.76 -14.72 13.69
C CYS A 2 6.20 -15.35 12.40
N ALA A 3 5.04 -14.90 11.94
CA ALA A 3 4.46 -15.30 10.65
C ALA A 3 5.26 -14.70 9.44
N GLY A 4 6.59 -14.61 9.56
CA GLY A 4 7.47 -14.07 8.53
C GLY A 4 7.11 -12.65 8.10
N LEU A 5 6.75 -11.76 9.04
CA LEU A 5 6.23 -10.42 8.74
C LEU A 5 5.06 -10.48 7.75
N TYR A 6 4.05 -11.28 8.09
CA TYR A 6 2.80 -11.47 7.31
C TYR A 6 2.93 -12.34 6.05
N THR A 7 4.09 -12.96 5.78
CA THR A 7 4.30 -13.76 4.55
C THR A 7 4.09 -15.27 4.75
N HIS A 8 4.03 -15.76 5.98
CA HIS A 8 3.94 -17.18 6.31
C HIS A 8 2.72 -17.51 7.18
N ALA A 9 1.55 -16.98 6.82
CA ALA A 9 0.32 -17.20 7.59
C ALA A 9 -0.06 -18.69 7.67
N ALA A 10 0.23 -19.48 6.63
CA ALA A 10 0.02 -20.91 6.59
C ALA A 10 1.13 -21.75 7.26
N GLY A 11 2.19 -21.09 7.77
CA GLY A 11 3.37 -21.74 8.34
C GLY A 11 4.49 -21.99 7.32
N HIS A 12 5.66 -22.37 7.85
CA HIS A 12 6.81 -22.72 7.01
C HIS A 12 6.68 -24.12 6.44
N CYS A 13 7.17 -24.31 5.22
CA CYS A 13 7.24 -25.62 4.55
C CYS A 13 5.89 -26.37 4.50
N HIS A 14 4.79 -25.62 4.31
CA HIS A 14 3.48 -26.25 4.16
C HIS A 14 3.52 -27.20 2.95
N PRO A 15 3.18 -28.51 3.12
CA PRO A 15 3.42 -29.50 2.08
C PRO A 15 2.69 -29.21 0.78
N ASP A 16 1.44 -28.76 0.84
CA ASP A 16 0.64 -28.44 -0.36
C ASP A 16 1.22 -27.23 -1.12
N ILE A 17 1.73 -26.23 -0.39
CA ILE A 17 2.35 -25.06 -1.01
C ILE A 17 3.66 -25.46 -1.69
N VAL A 18 4.48 -26.27 -1.02
CA VAL A 18 5.74 -26.78 -1.60
C VAL A 18 5.46 -27.57 -2.87
N ALA A 19 4.51 -28.51 -2.82
CA ALA A 19 4.13 -29.33 -3.97
C ALA A 19 3.62 -28.48 -5.16
N ALA A 20 2.78 -27.49 -4.89
CA ALA A 20 2.25 -26.59 -5.93
C ALA A 20 3.36 -25.75 -6.58
N VAL A 21 4.31 -25.25 -5.79
CA VAL A 21 5.47 -24.50 -6.33
C VAL A 21 6.35 -25.39 -7.18
N GLU A 22 6.65 -26.64 -6.74
CA GLU A 22 7.44 -27.58 -7.53
C GLU A 22 6.77 -27.94 -8.86
N GLU A 23 5.47 -28.20 -8.86
CA GLU A 23 4.71 -28.50 -10.06
C GLU A 23 4.73 -27.32 -11.05
N GLN A 24 4.51 -26.10 -10.54
CA GLN A 24 4.54 -24.90 -11.37
C GLN A 24 5.89 -24.65 -12.00
N LEU A 25 7.00 -24.84 -11.23
CA LEU A 25 8.34 -24.68 -11.76
C LEU A 25 8.69 -25.71 -12.84
N ARG A 26 8.09 -26.90 -12.80
CA ARG A 26 8.27 -27.93 -13.84
C ARG A 26 7.45 -27.67 -15.10
N SER A 27 6.29 -27.05 -14.97
CA SER A 27 5.38 -26.80 -16.10
C SER A 27 5.66 -25.48 -16.81
N LEU A 28 5.82 -24.40 -16.07
CA LEU A 28 6.16 -23.08 -16.58
C LEU A 28 6.72 -22.23 -15.42
N ASP A 29 8.03 -22.05 -15.43
CA ASP A 29 8.77 -21.31 -14.39
C ASP A 29 8.67 -19.79 -14.55
N TYR A 30 8.58 -19.31 -15.80
CA TYR A 30 8.57 -17.88 -16.10
C TYR A 30 7.83 -17.61 -17.42
N ALA A 31 7.05 -16.51 -17.41
CA ALA A 31 6.55 -15.88 -18.63
C ALA A 31 6.75 -14.36 -18.50
N MET A 32 7.32 -13.78 -19.54
CA MET A 32 7.55 -12.34 -19.63
C MET A 32 6.22 -11.59 -19.65
N ALA A 33 6.10 -10.52 -18.84
CA ALA A 33 4.86 -9.74 -18.74
C ALA A 33 4.62 -8.79 -19.93
N PHE A 34 5.57 -8.68 -20.87
CA PHE A 34 5.43 -7.90 -22.10
C PHE A 34 4.96 -8.82 -23.25
N GLN A 35 3.77 -8.56 -23.78
CA GLN A 35 3.13 -9.29 -24.88
C GLN A 35 2.77 -10.76 -24.57
N PHE A 36 3.16 -11.28 -23.43
CA PHE A 36 2.85 -12.60 -22.95
C PHE A 36 2.19 -12.54 -21.58
N GLY A 37 1.55 -13.62 -21.19
CA GLY A 37 0.94 -13.75 -19.87
C GLY A 37 1.23 -15.12 -19.26
N HIS A 38 1.23 -15.17 -17.93
CA HIS A 38 1.36 -16.40 -17.18
C HIS A 38 -0.04 -16.83 -16.70
N PRO A 39 -0.52 -18.04 -17.04
CA PRO A 39 -1.85 -18.50 -16.64
C PRO A 39 -2.13 -18.36 -15.14
N GLY A 40 -1.21 -18.80 -14.29
CA GLY A 40 -1.35 -18.68 -12.84
C GLY A 40 -1.46 -17.23 -12.35
N ALA A 41 -0.89 -16.25 -13.07
CA ALA A 41 -1.07 -14.84 -12.73
C ALA A 41 -2.49 -14.38 -13.04
N PHE A 42 -3.09 -14.84 -14.10
CA PHE A 42 -4.49 -14.52 -14.44
C PHE A 42 -5.46 -15.14 -13.43
N GLU A 43 -5.26 -16.41 -13.08
CA GLU A 43 -6.06 -17.08 -12.06
C GLU A 43 -5.94 -16.40 -10.69
N LEU A 44 -4.73 -16.00 -10.31
CA LEU A 44 -4.53 -15.25 -9.05
C LEU A 44 -5.20 -13.87 -9.11
N ALA A 45 -5.11 -13.17 -10.25
CA ALA A 45 -5.77 -11.88 -10.40
C ALA A 45 -7.30 -11.99 -10.27
N GLU A 46 -7.90 -13.03 -10.85
CA GLU A 46 -9.33 -13.32 -10.71
C GLU A 46 -9.71 -13.55 -9.24
N LYS A 47 -8.98 -14.43 -8.54
CA LYS A 47 -9.21 -14.69 -7.12
C LYS A 47 -9.04 -13.47 -6.23
N VAL A 48 -8.06 -12.62 -6.51
CA VAL A 48 -7.88 -11.36 -5.78
C VAL A 48 -9.06 -10.42 -6.05
N ALA A 49 -9.49 -10.30 -7.31
CA ALA A 49 -10.63 -9.46 -7.68
C ALA A 49 -11.95 -9.90 -7.00
N GLU A 50 -12.16 -11.21 -6.80
CA GLU A 50 -13.31 -11.74 -6.05
C GLU A 50 -13.32 -11.33 -4.58
N LEU A 51 -12.15 -11.07 -3.98
CA LEU A 51 -12.00 -10.69 -2.58
C LEU A 51 -12.08 -9.18 -2.34
N THR A 52 -11.90 -8.38 -3.39
CA THR A 52 -11.91 -6.92 -3.28
C THR A 52 -13.33 -6.36 -3.34
N PRO A 53 -13.61 -5.23 -2.65
CA PRO A 53 -14.94 -4.64 -2.66
C PRO A 53 -15.25 -3.91 -3.97
N GLY A 54 -16.55 -3.86 -4.31
CA GLY A 54 -17.06 -3.08 -5.44
C GLY A 54 -16.55 -3.56 -6.80
N ASP A 55 -16.02 -2.66 -7.59
CA ASP A 55 -15.53 -2.90 -8.95
C ASP A 55 -13.99 -2.91 -9.05
N LEU A 56 -13.29 -3.08 -7.95
CA LEU A 56 -11.82 -3.21 -7.91
C LEU A 56 -11.38 -4.55 -8.50
N ASN A 57 -11.43 -4.66 -9.83
CA ASN A 57 -11.18 -5.89 -10.58
C ASN A 57 -9.92 -5.85 -11.45
N LYS A 58 -9.04 -4.89 -11.23
CA LYS A 58 -7.75 -4.78 -11.91
C LYS A 58 -6.62 -5.00 -10.92
N VAL A 59 -5.78 -5.98 -11.19
CA VAL A 59 -4.66 -6.36 -10.31
C VAL A 59 -3.34 -6.04 -11.00
N PHE A 60 -2.49 -5.31 -10.31
CA PHE A 60 -1.12 -5.04 -10.75
C PHE A 60 -0.16 -5.73 -9.79
N PHE A 61 0.56 -6.72 -10.28
CA PHE A 61 1.52 -7.46 -9.47
C PHE A 61 2.86 -6.75 -9.39
N THR A 62 3.48 -6.81 -8.21
CA THR A 62 4.82 -6.27 -7.94
C THR A 62 5.62 -7.29 -7.14
N ASN A 63 6.94 -7.10 -7.05
CA ASN A 63 7.80 -8.01 -6.30
C ASN A 63 7.83 -7.72 -4.80
N SER A 64 7.34 -6.57 -4.36
CA SER A 64 7.34 -6.19 -2.95
C SER A 64 6.27 -5.15 -2.64
N GLY A 65 5.89 -5.04 -1.35
CA GLY A 65 5.02 -3.95 -0.89
C GLY A 65 5.62 -2.56 -1.14
N SER A 66 6.94 -2.42 -1.09
CA SER A 66 7.61 -1.15 -1.42
C SER A 66 7.39 -0.73 -2.87
N GLU A 67 7.50 -1.68 -3.81
CA GLU A 67 7.18 -1.41 -5.23
C GLU A 67 5.69 -1.17 -5.45
N ALA A 68 4.82 -1.87 -4.73
CA ALA A 68 3.38 -1.65 -4.80
C ALA A 68 3.00 -0.22 -4.38
N VAL A 69 3.53 0.25 -3.26
CA VAL A 69 3.31 1.64 -2.81
C VAL A 69 3.88 2.64 -3.81
N GLU A 70 5.13 2.48 -4.24
CA GLU A 70 5.76 3.36 -5.22
C GLU A 70 4.94 3.46 -6.53
N THR A 71 4.43 2.33 -6.99
CA THR A 71 3.59 2.26 -8.18
C THR A 71 2.22 2.90 -7.95
N SER A 72 1.60 2.69 -6.77
CA SER A 72 0.30 3.29 -6.45
C SER A 72 0.35 4.82 -6.40
N LEU A 73 1.43 5.39 -5.85
CA LEU A 73 1.63 6.85 -5.86
C LEU A 73 1.70 7.39 -7.29
N LYS A 74 2.42 6.72 -8.19
CA LYS A 74 2.50 7.10 -9.61
C LYS A 74 1.16 6.94 -10.33
N ILE A 75 0.42 5.86 -10.04
CA ILE A 75 -0.91 5.63 -10.59
C ILE A 75 -1.86 6.75 -10.16
N ALA A 76 -1.85 7.16 -8.88
CA ALA A 76 -2.69 8.26 -8.41
C ALA A 76 -2.43 9.56 -9.19
N LEU A 77 -1.16 9.93 -9.39
CA LEU A 77 -0.82 11.12 -10.17
C LEU A 77 -1.25 11.00 -11.63
N SER A 78 -1.02 9.84 -12.26
CA SER A 78 -1.40 9.58 -13.66
C SER A 78 -2.92 9.58 -13.85
N TYR A 79 -3.65 9.03 -12.88
CA TYR A 79 -5.12 9.04 -12.88
C TYR A 79 -5.67 10.45 -12.88
N HIS A 80 -5.20 11.31 -11.97
CA HIS A 80 -5.65 12.69 -11.92
C HIS A 80 -5.23 13.49 -13.14
N ALA A 81 -4.02 13.29 -13.65
CA ALA A 81 -3.56 13.94 -14.87
C ALA A 81 -4.43 13.54 -16.09
N ALA A 82 -4.80 12.26 -16.21
CA ALA A 82 -5.70 11.79 -17.27
C ALA A 82 -7.12 12.38 -17.20
N ARG A 83 -7.54 12.81 -16.00
CA ARG A 83 -8.82 13.51 -15.76
C ARG A 83 -8.75 15.02 -15.99
N GLY A 84 -7.57 15.55 -16.31
CA GLY A 84 -7.35 17.00 -16.43
C GLY A 84 -7.14 17.71 -15.08
N GLU A 85 -6.87 16.97 -14.01
CA GLU A 85 -6.69 17.44 -12.63
C GLU A 85 -5.21 17.36 -12.21
N SER A 86 -4.29 17.79 -13.07
CA SER A 86 -2.83 17.67 -12.85
C SER A 86 -2.31 18.44 -11.63
N GLN A 87 -3.10 19.33 -11.04
CA GLN A 87 -2.78 20.02 -9.80
C GLN A 87 -2.84 19.10 -8.57
N ARG A 88 -3.46 17.93 -8.66
CA ARG A 88 -3.53 16.93 -7.58
C ARG A 88 -2.21 16.19 -7.46
N THR A 89 -1.30 16.75 -6.67
CA THR A 89 0.06 16.22 -6.50
C THR A 89 0.43 15.96 -5.03
N ARG A 90 -0.47 16.28 -4.09
CA ARG A 90 -0.20 16.11 -2.65
C ARG A 90 -0.61 14.73 -2.19
N PHE A 91 0.23 14.15 -1.35
CA PHE A 91 -0.07 12.89 -0.68
C PHE A 91 -0.26 13.12 0.82
N VAL A 92 -1.18 12.36 1.40
CA VAL A 92 -1.44 12.38 2.83
C VAL A 92 -1.14 11.00 3.41
N GLY A 93 -0.12 10.94 4.25
CA GLY A 93 0.23 9.75 5.02
C GLY A 93 -0.24 9.87 6.47
N ARG A 94 0.16 8.91 7.28
CA ARG A 94 -0.12 8.93 8.73
C ARG A 94 1.17 8.73 9.52
N GLU A 95 1.33 9.49 10.60
CA GLU A 95 2.43 9.30 11.54
C GLU A 95 2.51 7.84 12.00
N LYS A 96 3.74 7.34 12.14
CA LYS A 96 4.08 5.94 12.46
C LYS A 96 3.63 4.90 11.44
N GLY A 97 3.03 5.30 10.32
CA GLY A 97 2.73 4.41 9.21
C GLY A 97 4.00 3.90 8.55
N TYR A 98 4.00 2.64 8.11
CA TYR A 98 5.08 2.04 7.31
C TYR A 98 4.56 1.75 5.91
N HIS A 99 5.27 2.26 4.91
CA HIS A 99 4.86 2.14 3.50
C HIS A 99 6.01 1.68 2.58
N GLY A 100 6.99 1.01 3.12
CA GLY A 100 8.11 0.46 2.35
C GLY A 100 9.40 1.26 2.51
N VAL A 101 10.40 0.87 1.74
CA VAL A 101 11.79 1.39 1.85
C VAL A 101 12.21 2.29 0.70
N ASN A 102 11.44 2.37 -0.38
CA ASN A 102 11.71 3.27 -1.49
C ASN A 102 11.36 4.72 -1.10
N PHE A 103 11.90 5.69 -1.82
CA PHE A 103 11.76 7.11 -1.46
C PHE A 103 10.31 7.60 -1.38
N GLY A 104 9.42 7.14 -2.26
CA GLY A 104 7.98 7.44 -2.16
C GLY A 104 7.37 6.84 -0.91
N GLY A 105 7.61 5.56 -0.67
CA GLY A 105 7.15 4.86 0.53
C GLY A 105 7.68 5.47 1.83
N LEU A 106 8.97 5.87 1.85
CA LEU A 106 9.57 6.61 2.97
C LEU A 106 8.89 7.96 3.18
N SER A 107 8.58 8.66 2.09
CA SER A 107 7.98 10.00 2.15
C SER A 107 6.59 9.98 2.75
N VAL A 108 5.70 9.09 2.28
CA VAL A 108 4.34 8.94 2.82
C VAL A 108 4.33 8.17 4.15
N GLY A 109 5.38 7.40 4.45
CA GLY A 109 5.58 6.77 5.75
C GLY A 109 5.77 7.79 6.86
N GLY A 110 5.42 7.43 8.10
CA GLY A 110 5.46 8.30 9.27
C GLY A 110 6.45 7.88 10.35
N ILE A 111 7.33 6.90 10.10
CA ILE A 111 8.34 6.45 11.06
C ILE A 111 9.60 7.30 10.92
N ALA A 112 9.80 8.22 11.85
CA ALA A 112 10.89 9.20 11.79
C ALA A 112 12.28 8.55 11.60
N ARG A 113 12.59 7.50 12.36
CA ARG A 113 13.90 6.84 12.28
C ARG A 113 14.19 6.23 10.91
N ASN A 114 13.16 5.86 10.13
CA ASN A 114 13.33 5.29 8.80
C ASN A 114 13.67 6.36 7.76
N LYS A 115 13.39 7.63 8.07
CA LYS A 115 13.68 8.79 7.21
C LYS A 115 15.03 9.42 7.49
N ASN A 116 15.62 9.16 8.66
CA ASN A 116 16.86 9.81 9.08
C ASN A 116 18.00 9.49 8.10
N GLY A 117 18.64 10.54 7.60
CA GLY A 117 19.78 10.45 6.69
C GLY A 117 19.43 10.35 5.21
N PHE A 118 18.14 10.30 4.83
CA PHE A 118 17.71 10.15 3.44
C PHE A 118 17.17 11.44 2.79
N GLY A 119 17.35 12.57 3.45
CA GLY A 119 16.91 13.88 2.94
C GLY A 119 15.41 14.13 3.11
N PRO A 120 14.86 15.14 2.41
CA PRO A 120 13.49 15.60 2.62
C PRO A 120 12.41 14.68 2.03
N GLY A 121 12.78 13.71 1.18
CA GLY A 121 11.84 12.84 0.48
C GLY A 121 11.08 13.52 -0.67
N LEU A 122 9.91 13.01 -1.03
CA LEU A 122 9.05 13.60 -2.04
C LEU A 122 8.44 14.93 -1.53
N PRO A 123 8.30 15.94 -2.40
CA PRO A 123 7.61 17.18 -2.05
C PRO A 123 6.11 16.93 -1.85
N HIS A 124 5.45 17.87 -1.16
CA HIS A 124 4.00 17.89 -1.00
C HIS A 124 3.43 16.66 -0.29
N VAL A 125 4.16 16.07 0.63
CA VAL A 125 3.66 15.00 1.50
C VAL A 125 3.32 15.58 2.87
N HIS A 126 2.12 15.30 3.35
CA HIS A 126 1.59 15.71 4.65
C HIS A 126 1.28 14.48 5.49
N HIS A 127 1.28 14.63 6.81
CA HIS A 127 0.98 13.52 7.71
C HIS A 127 -0.11 13.92 8.69
N MET A 128 -1.12 13.06 8.79
CA MET A 128 -2.09 13.11 9.88
C MET A 128 -1.47 12.47 11.12
N ARG A 129 -1.94 12.84 12.31
CA ARG A 129 -1.55 12.19 13.57
C ARG A 129 -1.80 10.69 13.50
N ASN A 130 -1.00 9.91 14.24
CA ASN A 130 -1.32 8.49 14.40
C ASN A 130 -2.60 8.31 15.21
N ALA A 131 -3.32 7.21 14.96
CA ALA A 131 -4.59 6.91 15.63
C ALA A 131 -4.41 6.20 16.98
N TYR A 132 -3.23 6.29 17.59
CA TYR A 132 -2.96 5.64 18.86
C TYR A 132 -3.24 6.58 20.04
N LEU A 133 -4.13 6.15 20.91
CA LEU A 133 -4.39 6.76 22.22
C LEU A 133 -3.86 5.84 23.33
N PRO A 134 -3.05 6.35 24.27
CA PRO A 134 -2.55 5.55 25.38
C PRO A 134 -3.66 4.88 26.20
N GLU A 135 -4.78 5.56 26.40
CA GLU A 135 -5.97 5.07 27.11
C GLU A 135 -6.67 3.92 26.39
N SER A 136 -6.54 3.84 25.05
CA SER A 136 -7.13 2.77 24.22
C SER A 136 -6.23 1.56 24.03
N ARG A 137 -5.03 1.54 24.66
CA ARG A 137 -3.98 0.55 24.42
C ARG A 137 -4.42 -0.91 24.59
N PHE A 138 -5.36 -1.18 25.47
CA PHE A 138 -5.85 -2.53 25.78
C PHE A 138 -7.33 -2.70 25.51
N SER A 139 -7.97 -1.78 24.79
CA SER A 139 -9.36 -1.92 24.38
C SER A 139 -9.51 -3.08 23.39
N LYS A 140 -10.63 -3.81 23.49
CA LYS A 140 -11.02 -4.84 22.54
C LYS A 140 -12.00 -4.25 21.54
N GLY A 141 -11.86 -4.65 20.28
CA GLY A 141 -12.71 -4.14 19.21
C GLY A 141 -12.34 -2.72 18.77
N GLN A 142 -13.27 -2.02 18.15
CA GLN A 142 -13.10 -0.63 17.77
C GLN A 142 -13.38 0.27 18.98
N PRO A 143 -12.46 1.20 19.32
CA PRO A 143 -12.72 2.17 20.39
C PRO A 143 -13.85 3.12 19.97
N GLU A 144 -14.56 3.66 20.95
CA GLU A 144 -15.60 4.69 20.76
C GLU A 144 -15.00 6.04 20.36
N THR A 145 -13.71 6.22 20.60
CA THR A 145 -12.93 7.43 20.32
C THR A 145 -12.01 7.19 19.13
N GLY A 146 -11.61 8.25 18.42
CA GLY A 146 -10.65 8.19 17.31
C GLY A 146 -11.11 8.92 16.04
N ALA A 147 -12.38 9.31 15.96
CA ALA A 147 -12.92 10.11 14.84
C ALA A 147 -12.15 11.43 14.69
N GLU A 148 -11.72 12.03 15.80
CA GLU A 148 -10.94 13.26 15.87
C GLU A 148 -9.60 13.22 15.13
N PHE A 149 -9.07 12.03 14.84
CA PHE A 149 -7.87 11.87 14.02
C PHE A 149 -8.14 11.98 12.52
N ALA A 150 -9.41 11.94 12.11
CA ALA A 150 -9.80 12.21 10.74
C ALA A 150 -9.88 13.73 10.48
N ASP A 151 -10.10 14.55 11.50
CA ASP A 151 -10.18 16.00 11.40
C ASP A 151 -8.87 16.62 10.90
N ASP A 152 -7.74 15.94 11.10
CA ASP A 152 -6.45 16.35 10.55
C ASP A 152 -6.48 16.43 9.01
N LEU A 153 -7.24 15.57 8.35
CA LEU A 153 -7.43 15.64 6.90
C LEU A 153 -8.18 16.93 6.51
N GLU A 154 -9.19 17.31 7.27
CA GLU A 154 -9.93 18.54 7.02
C GLU A 154 -9.03 19.77 7.14
N GLN A 155 -8.14 19.81 8.13
CA GLN A 155 -7.15 20.90 8.27
C GLN A 155 -6.18 20.95 7.08
N ILE A 156 -5.74 19.81 6.58
CA ILE A 156 -4.89 19.74 5.39
C ILE A 156 -5.65 20.25 4.16
N VAL A 157 -6.91 19.84 3.99
CA VAL A 157 -7.79 20.30 2.92
C VAL A 157 -8.02 21.82 2.98
N GLN A 158 -8.29 22.37 4.16
CA GLN A 158 -8.48 23.82 4.35
C GLN A 158 -7.22 24.61 4.04
N THR A 159 -6.05 24.04 4.34
CA THR A 159 -4.76 24.71 4.12
C THR A 159 -4.31 24.70 2.66
N TYR A 160 -4.53 23.60 1.95
CA TYR A 160 -3.92 23.36 0.62
C TYR A 160 -4.94 23.24 -0.52
N GLY A 161 -6.23 23.14 -0.21
CA GLY A 161 -7.30 22.91 -1.18
C GLY A 161 -7.53 21.42 -1.46
N ALA A 162 -8.78 20.98 -1.47
CA ALA A 162 -9.17 19.60 -1.75
C ALA A 162 -8.74 19.14 -3.16
N ASP A 163 -8.72 20.07 -4.10
CA ASP A 163 -8.35 19.86 -5.51
C ASP A 163 -6.84 19.65 -5.73
N THR A 164 -6.02 19.81 -4.71
CA THR A 164 -4.56 19.56 -4.77
C THR A 164 -4.14 18.19 -4.23
N ILE A 165 -5.06 17.47 -3.57
CA ILE A 165 -4.77 16.18 -2.94
C ILE A 165 -5.00 15.06 -3.96
N ALA A 166 -3.96 14.21 -4.14
CA ALA A 166 -3.99 13.07 -5.02
C ALA A 166 -4.47 11.80 -4.31
N ALA A 167 -3.98 11.53 -3.09
CA ALA A 167 -4.34 10.38 -2.28
C ALA A 167 -3.93 10.57 -0.80
#